data_d47e4a5e7ebbbb3305c26eb1f3656e9e
#
_entry.id   d47e4a5e7ebbbb3305c26eb1f3656e9e
#
_cell.length_a   1.000
_cell.length_b   1.000
_cell.length_c   1.000
_cell.angle_alpha   90.00
_cell.angle_beta   90.00
_cell.angle_gamma   90.00
#
_symmetry.space_group_name_H-M   'P 1'
#
loop_
_entity.id
_entity.type
_entity.pdbx_description
1 polymer ?
#
loop_
_entity_poly.entity_id
_entity_poly.type
_entity_poly.pdbx_seq_one_letter_code
_entity_poly.pdbx_strand_id
1 'polypeptide(L)'
;MTVLRYAVPPENEGCKLGLFLRLQGVTAGLIKSVKYDGDGFYADDQPIRTNEPVHAGQCIRFALPPEQETSVTPQPVPFSIAYEDDFAAVLNKPAGIAVHPTLNYPDGTLANGWLYHLRQQGESGIFRPVNRIDKNTSGLVLCAKNAFAAPLLAGSAHKCYLAIVQGTMPLGPGRVEAPIARRGDSIIGRCVCADGKYSLTEYAVLAAGPGHSLLACWPRTGRTHQIRVHMSYIGHPLAGDTLYGGSDILLRRHALHCGILAFAHPLTGEPLRVECPLPEDMAALARQEKLLTGWQLHSLPCGADPT
;
A
#
# COMPACT_ATOMS: atom_id res chain seq x y z
N MET A 1 -18.95 -16.45 -0.62
CA MET A 1 -19.58 -15.17 -0.22
C MET A 1 -19.21 -14.88 1.22
N THR A 2 -18.50 -13.81 1.51
CA THR A 2 -17.99 -13.49 2.85
C THR A 2 -19.10 -12.93 3.71
N VAL A 3 -19.36 -13.55 4.88
CA VAL A 3 -20.38 -13.12 5.86
C VAL A 3 -19.69 -12.51 7.07
N LEU A 4 -20.01 -11.25 7.36
CA LEU A 4 -19.56 -10.56 8.56
C LEU A 4 -20.54 -10.75 9.71
N ARG A 5 -20.01 -10.90 10.94
CA ARG A 5 -20.78 -11.12 12.17
C ARG A 5 -20.25 -10.22 13.28
N TYR A 6 -21.14 -9.56 14.01
CA TYR A 6 -20.80 -8.68 15.11
C TYR A 6 -21.72 -8.95 16.29
N ALA A 7 -21.16 -9.24 17.46
CA ALA A 7 -21.92 -9.23 18.69
C ALA A 7 -22.16 -7.78 19.13
N VAL A 8 -23.38 -7.45 19.53
CA VAL A 8 -23.72 -6.12 20.04
C VAL A 8 -23.27 -6.05 21.51
N PRO A 9 -22.31 -5.19 21.86
CA PRO A 9 -21.86 -5.06 23.25
C PRO A 9 -22.85 -4.20 24.07
N PRO A 10 -22.82 -4.28 25.41
CA PRO A 10 -23.78 -3.57 26.28
C PRO A 10 -23.85 -2.06 26.07
N GLU A 11 -22.73 -1.41 25.74
CA GLU A 11 -22.66 0.03 25.47
C GLU A 11 -23.40 0.47 24.21
N ASN A 12 -23.80 -0.47 23.36
CA ASN A 12 -24.56 -0.19 22.15
C ASN A 12 -26.06 -0.56 22.25
N GLU A 13 -26.55 -0.85 23.46
CA GLU A 13 -27.97 -1.10 23.71
C GLU A 13 -28.88 0.02 23.17
N GLY A 14 -29.88 -0.32 22.36
CA GLY A 14 -30.81 0.62 21.75
C GLY A 14 -30.23 1.48 20.63
N CYS A 15 -28.97 1.29 20.27
CA CYS A 15 -28.34 2.00 19.15
C CYS A 15 -28.97 1.59 17.82
N LYS A 16 -29.19 2.53 16.89
CA LYS A 16 -29.65 2.18 15.54
C LYS A 16 -28.60 1.32 14.83
N LEU A 17 -29.03 0.26 14.16
CA LEU A 17 -28.14 -0.65 13.41
C LEU A 17 -27.16 0.08 12.49
N GLY A 18 -27.63 1.09 11.74
CA GLY A 18 -26.75 1.84 10.82
C GLY A 18 -25.64 2.60 11.54
N LEU A 19 -25.86 3.09 12.77
CA LEU A 19 -24.82 3.71 13.59
C LEU A 19 -23.88 2.65 14.17
N PHE A 20 -24.42 1.56 14.71
CA PHE A 20 -23.63 0.44 15.21
C PHE A 20 -22.65 -0.09 14.16
N LEU A 21 -23.13 -0.37 12.94
CA LEU A 21 -22.28 -0.83 11.83
C LEU A 21 -21.16 0.17 11.48
N ARG A 22 -21.44 1.46 11.53
CA ARG A 22 -20.42 2.49 11.29
C ARG A 22 -19.34 2.51 12.39
N LEU A 23 -19.70 2.27 13.64
CA LEU A 23 -18.75 2.10 14.74
C LEU A 23 -17.87 0.87 14.55
N GLN A 24 -18.37 -0.17 13.85
CA GLN A 24 -17.59 -1.34 13.46
C GLN A 24 -16.76 -1.14 12.16
N GLY A 25 -16.62 0.08 11.67
CA GLY A 25 -15.83 0.38 10.46
C GLY A 25 -16.56 0.14 9.14
N VAL A 26 -17.84 -0.25 9.15
CA VAL A 26 -18.64 -0.45 7.93
C VAL A 26 -19.01 0.91 7.34
N THR A 27 -18.56 1.21 6.13
CA THR A 27 -18.83 2.50 5.48
C THR A 27 -20.32 2.68 5.12
N ALA A 28 -20.76 3.95 5.06
CA ALA A 28 -22.13 4.26 4.63
C ALA A 28 -22.43 3.73 3.21
N GLY A 29 -21.43 3.73 2.32
CA GLY A 29 -21.55 3.16 0.97
C GLY A 29 -21.80 1.65 1.02
N LEU A 30 -21.03 0.92 1.82
CA LEU A 30 -21.21 -0.53 1.98
C LEU A 30 -22.56 -0.86 2.62
N ILE A 31 -22.99 -0.11 3.65
CA ILE A 31 -24.31 -0.27 4.27
C ILE A 31 -25.43 -0.11 3.21
N LYS A 32 -25.28 0.89 2.33
CA LYS A 32 -26.22 1.10 1.24
C LYS A 32 -26.21 -0.08 0.25
N SER A 33 -25.05 -0.55 -0.14
CA SER A 33 -24.90 -1.68 -1.08
C SER A 33 -25.48 -2.97 -0.50
N VAL A 34 -25.18 -3.31 0.77
CA VAL A 34 -25.78 -4.48 1.45
C VAL A 34 -27.30 -4.39 1.48
N LYS A 35 -27.85 -3.19 1.72
CA LYS A 35 -29.31 -2.96 1.78
C LYS A 35 -30.03 -3.12 0.45
N TYR A 36 -29.42 -2.71 -0.67
CA TYR A 36 -30.11 -2.60 -1.97
C TYR A 36 -29.64 -3.63 -2.99
N ASP A 37 -28.37 -4.05 -2.91
CA ASP A 37 -27.74 -4.96 -3.87
C ASP A 37 -27.42 -6.33 -3.24
N GLY A 38 -27.59 -6.46 -1.90
CA GLY A 38 -27.35 -7.68 -1.13
C GLY A 38 -28.60 -8.22 -0.44
N ASP A 39 -28.38 -9.17 0.48
CA ASP A 39 -29.46 -9.87 1.21
C ASP A 39 -29.96 -9.10 2.44
N GLY A 40 -29.46 -7.87 2.67
CA GLY A 40 -29.81 -7.06 3.84
C GLY A 40 -29.07 -7.46 5.12
N PHE A 41 -29.67 -7.08 6.26
CA PHE A 41 -29.09 -7.29 7.60
C PHE A 41 -29.99 -8.19 8.43
N TYR A 42 -29.36 -8.95 9.35
CA TYR A 42 -30.07 -9.87 10.24
C TYR A 42 -29.55 -9.68 11.67
N ALA A 43 -30.45 -9.70 12.65
CA ALA A 43 -30.18 -9.79 14.08
C ALA A 43 -30.74 -11.13 14.59
N ASP A 44 -29.89 -12.00 15.12
CA ASP A 44 -30.25 -13.37 15.55
C ASP A 44 -31.09 -14.10 14.49
N ASP A 45 -30.65 -14.02 13.24
CA ASP A 45 -31.27 -14.59 12.02
C ASP A 45 -32.64 -13.99 11.62
N GLN A 46 -33.12 -12.94 12.32
CA GLN A 46 -34.29 -12.17 11.90
C GLN A 46 -33.91 -10.93 11.11
N PRO A 47 -34.60 -10.63 9.99
CA PRO A 47 -34.31 -9.42 9.22
C PRO A 47 -34.47 -8.15 10.07
N ILE A 48 -33.49 -7.23 9.94
CA ILE A 48 -33.48 -5.95 10.66
C ILE A 48 -33.15 -4.80 9.72
N ARG A 49 -33.77 -3.64 9.89
CA ARG A 49 -33.51 -2.44 9.09
C ARG A 49 -32.49 -1.54 9.77
N THR A 50 -31.77 -0.75 8.98
CA THR A 50 -30.70 0.14 9.45
C THR A 50 -31.17 1.24 10.43
N ASN A 51 -32.45 1.55 10.49
CA ASN A 51 -33.06 2.52 11.41
C ASN A 51 -33.65 1.89 12.68
N GLU A 52 -33.66 0.56 12.78
CA GLU A 52 -34.16 -0.17 13.95
C GLU A 52 -33.06 -0.29 15.01
N PRO A 53 -33.46 -0.37 16.31
CA PRO A 53 -32.50 -0.52 17.40
C PRO A 53 -31.89 -1.94 17.41
N VAL A 54 -30.66 -2.04 17.84
CA VAL A 54 -30.00 -3.30 18.18
C VAL A 54 -29.93 -3.45 19.70
N HIS A 55 -29.90 -4.69 20.20
CA HIS A 55 -29.91 -4.99 21.64
C HIS A 55 -28.65 -5.75 22.05
N ALA A 56 -28.15 -5.49 23.23
CA ALA A 56 -26.98 -6.14 23.81
C ALA A 56 -27.12 -7.67 23.74
N GLY A 57 -26.05 -8.33 23.30
CA GLY A 57 -26.01 -9.78 23.12
C GLY A 57 -26.52 -10.29 21.77
N GLN A 58 -27.22 -9.47 20.98
CA GLN A 58 -27.61 -9.85 19.64
C GLN A 58 -26.40 -10.07 18.72
N CYS A 59 -26.53 -11.02 17.78
CA CYS A 59 -25.57 -11.25 16.71
C CYS A 59 -26.07 -10.61 15.42
N ILE A 60 -25.43 -9.51 15.01
CA ILE A 60 -25.71 -8.87 13.72
C ILE A 60 -24.89 -9.57 12.65
N ARG A 61 -25.56 -10.01 11.57
CA ARG A 61 -24.88 -10.58 10.40
C ARG A 61 -25.36 -9.96 9.08
N PHE A 62 -24.45 -9.92 8.11
CA PHE A 62 -24.75 -9.59 6.73
C PHE A 62 -23.68 -10.19 5.80
N ALA A 63 -24.08 -10.48 4.58
CA ALA A 63 -23.16 -10.91 3.54
C ALA A 63 -22.62 -9.69 2.77
N LEU A 64 -21.35 -9.74 2.37
CA LEU A 64 -20.82 -8.75 1.43
C LEU A 64 -21.48 -8.95 0.06
N PRO A 65 -21.98 -7.87 -0.57
CA PRO A 65 -22.53 -7.96 -1.92
C PRO A 65 -21.50 -8.51 -2.90
N PRO A 66 -21.94 -9.16 -3.98
CA PRO A 66 -21.01 -9.57 -5.04
C PRO A 66 -20.30 -8.36 -5.63
N GLU A 67 -19.05 -8.57 -6.02
CA GLU A 67 -18.23 -7.53 -6.64
C GLU A 67 -18.79 -7.20 -8.03
N GLN A 68 -18.77 -5.91 -8.35
CA GLN A 68 -19.18 -5.44 -9.68
C GLN A 68 -18.14 -5.85 -10.73
N GLU A 69 -18.55 -5.91 -11.99
CA GLU A 69 -17.62 -6.12 -13.09
C GLU A 69 -16.65 -4.93 -13.23
N THR A 70 -15.44 -5.25 -13.65
CA THR A 70 -14.39 -4.26 -13.91
C THR A 70 -14.06 -4.21 -15.40
N SER A 71 -13.71 -3.02 -15.90
CA SER A 71 -13.24 -2.86 -17.27
C SER A 71 -11.80 -3.32 -17.50
N VAL A 72 -11.08 -3.71 -16.46
CA VAL A 72 -9.70 -4.20 -16.56
C VAL A 72 -9.69 -5.64 -17.04
N THR A 73 -9.06 -5.91 -18.16
CA THR A 73 -8.98 -7.26 -18.74
C THR A 73 -7.95 -8.12 -18.01
N PRO A 74 -8.30 -9.34 -17.55
CA PRO A 74 -7.33 -10.29 -16.98
C PRO A 74 -6.24 -10.68 -17.98
N GLN A 75 -4.95 -10.58 -17.57
CA GLN A 75 -3.78 -10.92 -18.39
C GLN A 75 -2.71 -11.60 -17.54
N PRO A 76 -1.92 -12.55 -18.08
CA PRO A 76 -0.87 -13.25 -17.35
C PRO A 76 0.35 -12.34 -17.15
N VAL A 77 0.28 -11.42 -16.18
CA VAL A 77 1.37 -10.52 -15.81
C VAL A 77 2.14 -11.13 -14.64
N PRO A 78 3.49 -11.21 -14.69
CA PRO A 78 4.28 -11.81 -13.64
C PRO A 78 4.31 -10.96 -12.37
N PHE A 79 3.99 -11.56 -11.24
CA PHE A 79 4.17 -11.07 -9.88
C PHE A 79 4.17 -12.25 -8.91
N SER A 80 4.55 -12.07 -7.67
CA SER A 80 4.38 -13.07 -6.62
C SER A 80 3.49 -12.55 -5.49
N ILE A 81 2.86 -13.47 -4.76
CA ILE A 81 2.00 -13.17 -3.63
C ILE A 81 2.81 -13.42 -2.36
N ALA A 82 2.98 -12.40 -1.53
CA ALA A 82 3.68 -12.49 -0.27
C ALA A 82 2.73 -12.81 0.92
N TYR A 83 1.45 -12.46 0.77
CA TYR A 83 0.39 -12.77 1.73
C TYR A 83 -0.97 -12.73 1.00
N GLU A 84 -1.89 -13.61 1.34
CA GLU A 84 -3.26 -13.59 0.86
C GLU A 84 -4.21 -14.28 1.85
N ASP A 85 -5.36 -13.65 2.10
CA ASP A 85 -6.52 -14.22 2.79
C ASP A 85 -7.83 -13.73 2.15
N ASP A 86 -8.96 -13.82 2.85
CA ASP A 86 -10.28 -13.39 2.35
C ASP A 86 -10.44 -11.86 2.30
N PHE A 87 -9.59 -11.08 2.97
CA PHE A 87 -9.73 -9.63 3.14
C PHE A 87 -8.61 -8.83 2.50
N ALA A 88 -7.40 -9.36 2.50
CA ALA A 88 -6.21 -8.67 2.06
C ALA A 88 -5.29 -9.56 1.21
N ALA A 89 -4.58 -8.95 0.29
CA ALA A 89 -3.45 -9.58 -0.40
C ALA A 89 -2.27 -8.60 -0.44
N VAL A 90 -1.06 -9.12 -0.26
CA VAL A 90 0.18 -8.37 -0.44
C VAL A 90 0.91 -8.95 -1.64
N LEU A 91 1.02 -8.15 -2.69
CA LEU A 91 1.59 -8.53 -3.97
C LEU A 91 3.01 -7.97 -4.07
N ASN A 92 3.97 -8.81 -4.41
CA ASN A 92 5.32 -8.37 -4.72
C ASN A 92 5.41 -8.05 -6.22
N LYS A 93 5.38 -6.76 -6.53
CA LYS A 93 5.44 -6.23 -7.89
C LYS A 93 6.89 -6.12 -8.36
N PRO A 94 7.28 -6.75 -9.47
CA PRO A 94 8.58 -6.48 -10.08
C PRO A 94 8.65 -5.03 -10.62
N ALA A 95 9.86 -4.54 -10.85
CA ALA A 95 10.08 -3.30 -11.59
C ALA A 95 9.62 -3.44 -13.04
N GLY A 96 9.29 -2.32 -13.70
CA GLY A 96 8.85 -2.31 -15.08
C GLY A 96 7.34 -2.46 -15.30
N ILE A 97 6.58 -2.81 -14.27
CA ILE A 97 5.12 -3.01 -14.34
C ILE A 97 4.41 -1.90 -13.57
N ALA A 98 3.42 -1.25 -14.20
CA ALA A 98 2.57 -0.26 -13.52
C ALA A 98 1.57 -0.97 -12.59
N VAL A 99 1.13 -0.30 -11.52
CA VAL A 99 0.13 -0.86 -10.59
C VAL A 99 -1.24 -0.93 -11.24
N HIS A 100 -1.65 0.13 -11.93
CA HIS A 100 -2.97 0.26 -12.58
C HIS A 100 -2.85 0.64 -14.05
N PRO A 101 -3.84 0.30 -14.88
CA PRO A 101 -3.97 0.85 -16.21
C PRO A 101 -3.98 2.39 -16.20
N THR A 102 -3.30 2.97 -17.18
CA THR A 102 -3.27 4.41 -17.46
C THR A 102 -3.33 4.63 -18.96
N LEU A 103 -3.52 5.86 -19.40
CA LEU A 103 -3.51 6.18 -20.83
C LEU A 103 -2.23 5.69 -21.55
N ASN A 104 -1.08 5.74 -20.87
CA ASN A 104 0.20 5.29 -21.44
C ASN A 104 0.49 3.80 -21.24
N TYR A 105 -0.22 3.14 -20.35
CA TYR A 105 -0.07 1.72 -20.02
C TYR A 105 -1.46 1.13 -19.80
N PRO A 106 -2.26 0.92 -20.86
CA PRO A 106 -3.63 0.42 -20.74
C PRO A 106 -3.69 -1.03 -20.29
N ASP A 107 -2.62 -1.78 -20.53
CA ASP A 107 -2.50 -3.22 -20.30
C ASP A 107 -1.17 -3.58 -19.63
N GLY A 108 -0.99 -4.86 -19.29
CA GLY A 108 0.24 -5.39 -18.71
C GLY A 108 0.54 -4.84 -17.31
N THR A 109 -0.47 -4.43 -16.57
CA THR A 109 -0.33 -3.87 -15.22
C THR A 109 -0.54 -4.93 -14.14
N LEU A 110 -0.17 -4.60 -12.89
CA LEU A 110 -0.42 -5.48 -11.76
C LEU A 110 -1.93 -5.79 -11.60
N ALA A 111 -2.80 -4.82 -11.92
CA ALA A 111 -4.25 -5.02 -11.91
C ALA A 111 -4.69 -6.13 -12.89
N ASN A 112 -4.14 -6.14 -14.12
CA ASN A 112 -4.42 -7.19 -15.10
C ASN A 112 -3.97 -8.57 -14.59
N GLY A 113 -2.77 -8.63 -13.98
CA GLY A 113 -2.23 -9.87 -13.39
C GLY A 113 -3.05 -10.37 -12.20
N TRP A 114 -3.47 -9.47 -11.31
CA TRP A 114 -4.32 -9.82 -10.17
C TRP A 114 -5.67 -10.41 -10.60
N LEU A 115 -6.33 -9.79 -11.57
CA LEU A 115 -7.60 -10.31 -12.09
C LEU A 115 -7.43 -11.65 -12.82
N TYR A 116 -6.28 -11.86 -13.49
CA TYR A 116 -5.96 -13.14 -14.07
C TYR A 116 -5.78 -14.21 -12.98
N HIS A 117 -5.08 -13.89 -11.88
CA HIS A 117 -4.91 -14.79 -10.72
C HIS A 117 -6.27 -15.20 -10.12
N LEU A 118 -7.16 -14.25 -9.83
CA LEU A 118 -8.50 -14.53 -9.34
C LEU A 118 -9.28 -15.43 -10.29
N ARG A 119 -9.24 -15.15 -11.59
CA ARG A 119 -9.92 -15.96 -12.59
C ARG A 119 -9.41 -17.40 -12.62
N GLN A 120 -8.12 -17.65 -12.43
CA GLN A 120 -7.56 -19.01 -12.36
C GLN A 120 -8.07 -19.78 -11.13
N GLN A 121 -8.44 -19.09 -10.06
CA GLN A 121 -9.04 -19.66 -8.85
C GLN A 121 -10.57 -19.81 -8.95
N GLY A 122 -11.18 -19.40 -10.05
CA GLY A 122 -12.64 -19.37 -10.20
C GLY A 122 -13.30 -18.23 -9.42
N GLU A 123 -12.51 -17.25 -8.98
CA GLU A 123 -12.97 -16.06 -8.26
C GLU A 123 -13.19 -14.89 -9.20
N SER A 124 -14.11 -14.01 -8.81
CA SER A 124 -14.29 -12.69 -9.41
C SER A 124 -13.94 -11.59 -8.40
N GLY A 125 -13.49 -10.44 -8.88
CA GLY A 125 -13.18 -9.35 -7.97
C GLY A 125 -12.73 -8.10 -8.70
N ILE A 126 -12.47 -7.05 -7.91
CA ILE A 126 -11.92 -5.78 -8.37
C ILE A 126 -10.54 -5.60 -7.76
N PHE A 127 -9.59 -5.11 -8.53
CA PHE A 127 -8.29 -4.73 -7.99
C PHE A 127 -8.38 -3.43 -7.19
N ARG A 128 -8.21 -3.51 -5.86
CA ARG A 128 -8.27 -2.39 -4.91
C ARG A 128 -6.94 -2.18 -4.20
N PRO A 129 -5.91 -1.63 -4.86
CA PRO A 129 -4.66 -1.37 -4.19
C PRO A 129 -4.80 -0.26 -3.15
N VAL A 130 -4.31 -0.52 -1.95
CA VAL A 130 -4.26 0.42 -0.83
C VAL A 130 -3.10 1.39 -0.98
N ASN A 131 -1.99 0.93 -1.55
CA ASN A 131 -0.85 1.77 -1.92
C ASN A 131 -0.51 1.61 -3.40
N ARG A 132 0.16 2.62 -3.93
CA ARG A 132 0.72 2.57 -5.29
C ARG A 132 2.21 2.87 -5.22
N ILE A 133 2.96 2.17 -6.04
CA ILE A 133 4.38 2.40 -6.28
C ILE A 133 4.60 2.68 -7.76
N ASP A 134 5.67 3.39 -8.09
CA ASP A 134 5.96 3.76 -9.48
C ASP A 134 6.20 2.51 -10.35
N LYS A 135 6.07 2.64 -11.67
CA LYS A 135 6.29 1.53 -12.61
C LYS A 135 7.63 0.82 -12.37
N ASN A 136 8.70 1.58 -12.22
CA ASN A 136 10.05 1.06 -12.04
C ASN A 136 10.46 0.86 -10.57
N THR A 137 9.59 1.18 -9.61
CA THR A 137 9.73 0.77 -8.20
C THR A 137 9.28 -0.68 -8.06
N SER A 138 10.07 -1.49 -7.38
CA SER A 138 9.73 -2.88 -7.05
C SER A 138 9.18 -3.00 -5.63
N GLY A 139 8.61 -4.17 -5.28
CA GLY A 139 8.23 -4.53 -3.92
C GLY A 139 6.73 -4.53 -3.67
N LEU A 140 6.37 -4.39 -2.41
CA LEU A 140 5.07 -4.75 -1.88
C LEU A 140 3.98 -3.74 -2.23
N VAL A 141 2.85 -4.29 -2.68
CA VAL A 141 1.59 -3.57 -2.91
C VAL A 141 0.49 -4.28 -2.12
N LEU A 142 -0.11 -3.58 -1.17
CA LEU A 142 -1.26 -4.04 -0.40
C LEU A 142 -2.53 -3.86 -1.22
N CYS A 143 -3.33 -4.89 -1.32
CA CYS A 143 -4.61 -4.92 -2.03
C CYS A 143 -5.73 -5.38 -1.10
N ALA A 144 -6.85 -4.67 -1.09
CA ALA A 144 -8.06 -5.13 -0.42
C ALA A 144 -8.85 -6.07 -1.35
N LYS A 145 -9.27 -7.23 -0.86
CA LYS A 145 -10.05 -8.21 -1.64
C LYS A 145 -11.54 -7.84 -1.69
N ASN A 146 -12.02 -6.96 -0.81
CA ASN A 146 -13.43 -6.54 -0.79
C ASN A 146 -13.59 -5.07 -0.34
N ALA A 147 -14.82 -4.54 -0.50
CA ALA A 147 -15.13 -3.15 -0.18
C ALA A 147 -15.13 -2.83 1.33
N PHE A 148 -15.26 -3.85 2.20
CA PHE A 148 -15.16 -3.70 3.65
C PHE A 148 -13.71 -3.48 4.08
N ALA A 149 -12.79 -4.29 3.57
CA ALA A 149 -11.38 -4.24 3.93
C ALA A 149 -10.66 -2.96 3.46
N ALA A 150 -11.07 -2.39 2.31
CA ALA A 150 -10.34 -1.29 1.68
C ALA A 150 -10.11 -0.06 2.57
N PRO A 151 -11.12 0.53 3.24
CA PRO A 151 -10.93 1.68 4.12
C PRO A 151 -10.14 1.35 5.40
N LEU A 152 -10.31 0.15 5.95
CA LEU A 152 -9.61 -0.29 7.17
C LEU A 152 -8.11 -0.48 6.90
N LEU A 153 -7.77 -1.15 5.80
CA LEU A 153 -6.39 -1.29 5.36
C LEU A 153 -5.76 0.06 5.02
N ALA A 154 -6.48 0.97 4.36
CA ALA A 154 -5.97 2.30 4.05
C ALA A 154 -5.66 3.13 5.29
N GLY A 155 -6.43 2.96 6.37
CA GLY A 155 -6.25 3.65 7.65
C GLY A 155 -5.10 3.10 8.51
N SER A 156 -4.69 1.84 8.30
CA SER A 156 -3.69 1.15 9.13
C SER A 156 -2.37 0.84 8.42
N ALA A 157 -2.28 1.08 7.10
CA ALA A 157 -1.13 0.65 6.30
C ALA A 157 0.10 1.55 6.49
N HIS A 158 1.20 0.97 6.96
CA HIS A 158 2.52 1.56 7.05
C HIS A 158 3.48 0.92 6.05
N LYS A 159 4.41 1.71 5.53
CA LYS A 159 5.34 1.30 4.47
C LYS A 159 6.76 1.70 4.82
N CYS A 160 7.69 0.78 4.63
CA CYS A 160 9.11 1.08 4.64
C CYS A 160 9.72 0.74 3.28
N TYR A 161 10.41 1.70 2.69
CA TYR A 161 11.12 1.54 1.43
C TYR A 161 12.61 1.42 1.68
N LEU A 162 13.26 0.58 0.93
CA LEU A 162 14.73 0.55 0.81
C LEU A 162 15.12 1.35 -0.44
N ALA A 163 16.04 2.30 -0.26
CA ALA A 163 16.54 3.15 -1.33
C ALA A 163 18.06 3.14 -1.36
N ILE A 164 18.69 3.04 -2.54
CA ILE A 164 20.12 3.28 -2.69
C ILE A 164 20.28 4.63 -3.37
N VAL A 165 20.96 5.55 -2.67
CA VAL A 165 21.19 6.92 -3.15
C VAL A 165 22.66 7.13 -3.51
N GLN A 166 22.93 8.07 -4.40
CA GLN A 166 24.29 8.48 -4.74
C GLN A 166 24.93 9.33 -3.64
N GLY A 167 26.20 9.13 -3.44
CA GLY A 167 27.01 9.81 -2.43
C GLY A 167 26.99 9.11 -1.08
N THR A 168 28.00 9.45 -0.27
CA THR A 168 28.18 8.95 1.09
C THR A 168 27.43 9.86 2.06
N MET A 169 26.46 9.32 2.77
CA MET A 169 25.66 10.02 3.79
C MET A 169 26.10 9.59 5.20
N PRO A 170 26.04 10.48 6.20
CA PRO A 170 26.23 10.12 7.59
C PRO A 170 25.19 9.07 8.04
N LEU A 171 25.61 8.07 8.81
CA LEU A 171 24.71 7.05 9.39
C LEU A 171 23.72 7.70 10.34
N GLY A 172 22.51 7.16 10.41
CA GLY A 172 21.48 7.57 11.36
C GLY A 172 20.24 8.19 10.71
N PRO A 173 19.34 8.72 11.54
CA PRO A 173 18.05 9.24 11.09
C PRO A 173 18.17 10.60 10.42
N GLY A 174 17.21 10.87 9.53
CA GLY A 174 17.01 12.17 8.91
C GLY A 174 15.57 12.34 8.44
N ARG A 175 15.23 13.57 8.05
CA ARG A 175 13.89 13.87 7.51
C ARG A 175 13.99 14.93 6.42
N VAL A 176 13.11 14.84 5.44
CA VAL A 176 12.89 15.86 4.42
C VAL A 176 11.43 16.26 4.48
N GLU A 177 11.20 17.51 4.88
CA GLU A 177 9.88 18.13 4.94
C GLU A 177 9.86 19.27 3.92
N ALA A 178 9.38 18.97 2.72
CA ALA A 178 9.43 19.91 1.60
C ALA A 178 8.23 19.68 0.68
N PRO A 179 7.43 20.73 0.37
CA PRO A 179 6.23 20.57 -0.45
C PRO A 179 6.57 20.16 -1.88
N ILE A 180 5.77 19.26 -2.47
CA ILE A 180 5.98 18.75 -3.82
C ILE A 180 4.89 19.23 -4.76
N ALA A 181 5.30 19.80 -5.91
CA ALA A 181 4.46 20.19 -7.02
C ALA A 181 4.79 19.44 -8.30
N ARG A 182 3.95 19.60 -9.32
CA ARG A 182 4.27 19.17 -10.69
C ARG A 182 5.28 20.15 -11.28
N ARG A 183 6.31 19.64 -11.95
CA ARG A 183 7.28 20.45 -12.66
C ARG A 183 6.65 21.04 -13.92
N GLY A 184 6.77 22.36 -14.14
CA GLY A 184 6.06 23.05 -15.21
C GLY A 184 6.49 22.60 -16.63
N ASP A 185 7.74 22.18 -16.77
CA ASP A 185 8.36 21.71 -18.02
C ASP A 185 8.22 20.18 -18.26
N SER A 186 7.48 19.48 -17.42
CA SER A 186 7.38 18.01 -17.49
C SER A 186 5.99 17.49 -17.17
N ILE A 187 5.51 16.57 -18.00
CA ILE A 187 4.24 15.88 -17.78
C ILE A 187 4.32 14.94 -16.56
N ILE A 188 5.47 14.30 -16.35
CA ILE A 188 5.67 13.30 -15.30
C ILE A 188 6.50 13.81 -14.12
N GLY A 189 7.39 14.79 -14.34
CA GLY A 189 8.31 15.31 -13.35
C GLY A 189 7.61 16.01 -12.18
N ARG A 190 8.25 15.94 -11.02
CA ARG A 190 7.87 16.64 -9.78
C ARG A 190 9.07 17.42 -9.29
N CYS A 191 8.83 18.46 -8.48
CA CYS A 191 9.88 19.26 -7.84
C CYS A 191 9.42 19.70 -6.46
N VAL A 192 10.40 20.05 -5.62
CA VAL A 192 10.12 20.82 -4.41
C VAL A 192 9.76 22.24 -4.82
N CYS A 193 8.63 22.74 -4.36
CA CYS A 193 8.12 24.08 -4.67
C CYS A 193 7.25 24.57 -3.51
N ALA A 194 7.34 25.85 -3.16
CA ALA A 194 6.59 26.44 -2.05
C ALA A 194 5.07 26.27 -2.19
N ASP A 195 4.54 26.34 -3.41
CA ASP A 195 3.11 26.13 -3.71
C ASP A 195 2.72 24.64 -3.84
N GLY A 196 3.64 23.75 -3.53
CA GLY A 196 3.44 22.30 -3.59
C GLY A 196 2.54 21.78 -2.47
N LYS A 197 2.13 20.52 -2.60
CA LYS A 197 1.41 19.82 -1.53
C LYS A 197 2.38 19.41 -0.44
N TYR A 198 2.00 19.61 0.82
CA TYR A 198 2.75 19.16 1.98
C TYR A 198 3.25 17.72 1.80
N SER A 199 4.52 17.48 2.06
CA SER A 199 5.19 16.21 1.90
C SER A 199 6.27 16.03 2.95
N LEU A 200 6.28 14.86 3.61
CA LEU A 200 7.24 14.48 4.63
C LEU A 200 7.75 13.08 4.37
N THR A 201 9.07 12.92 4.27
CA THR A 201 9.77 11.64 4.21
C THR A 201 10.76 11.58 5.37
N GLU A 202 10.58 10.63 6.26
CA GLU A 202 11.56 10.25 7.25
C GLU A 202 12.45 9.14 6.68
N TYR A 203 13.71 9.12 7.07
CA TYR A 203 14.65 8.09 6.62
C TYR A 203 15.70 7.79 7.69
N ALA A 204 16.36 6.65 7.54
CA ALA A 204 17.59 6.32 8.26
C ALA A 204 18.61 5.80 7.26
N VAL A 205 19.86 6.32 7.36
CA VAL A 205 20.99 5.79 6.60
C VAL A 205 21.48 4.55 7.33
N LEU A 206 21.29 3.39 6.69
CA LEU A 206 21.61 2.06 7.24
C LEU A 206 23.05 1.68 7.02
N ALA A 207 23.59 2.05 5.84
CA ALA A 207 24.96 1.77 5.45
C ALA A 207 25.44 2.83 4.46
N ALA A 208 26.72 3.14 4.50
CA ALA A 208 27.40 4.05 3.60
C ALA A 208 28.64 3.41 2.99
N GLY A 209 28.75 3.42 1.68
CA GLY A 209 29.83 2.92 0.87
C GLY A 209 30.62 4.03 0.18
N PRO A 210 31.57 3.67 -0.70
CA PRO A 210 32.44 4.65 -1.38
C PRO A 210 31.71 5.64 -2.28
N GLY A 211 30.63 5.21 -2.91
CA GLY A 211 29.88 6.06 -3.87
C GLY A 211 28.38 6.13 -3.63
N HIS A 212 27.86 5.31 -2.72
CA HIS A 212 26.42 5.17 -2.47
C HIS A 212 26.11 4.96 -1.00
N SER A 213 24.87 5.25 -0.61
CA SER A 213 24.33 4.95 0.72
C SER A 213 23.01 4.18 0.59
N LEU A 214 22.77 3.26 1.51
CA LEU A 214 21.49 2.53 1.64
C LEU A 214 20.66 3.15 2.74
N LEU A 215 19.42 3.46 2.40
CA LEU A 215 18.46 4.09 3.29
C LEU A 215 17.22 3.22 3.49
N ALA A 216 16.69 3.21 4.71
CA ALA A 216 15.29 2.93 4.97
C ALA A 216 14.50 4.24 4.94
N CYS A 217 13.36 4.29 4.24
CA CYS A 217 12.55 5.48 4.07
C CYS A 217 11.09 5.22 4.46
N TRP A 218 10.53 6.10 5.30
CA TRP A 218 9.14 6.07 5.74
C TRP A 218 8.41 7.33 5.27
N PRO A 219 7.75 7.28 4.09
CA PRO A 219 6.98 8.43 3.62
C PRO A 219 5.71 8.58 4.45
N ARG A 220 5.59 9.70 5.19
CA ARG A 220 4.40 10.05 5.99
C ARG A 220 3.25 10.57 5.14
N THR A 221 3.55 10.95 3.91
CA THR A 221 2.61 11.36 2.87
C THR A 221 2.84 10.51 1.62
N GLY A 222 1.88 10.47 0.68
CA GLY A 222 1.95 9.64 -0.54
C GLY A 222 1.94 10.45 -1.83
N ARG A 223 2.88 11.40 -2.01
CA ARG A 223 2.96 12.18 -3.27
C ARG A 223 3.69 11.39 -4.35
N THR A 224 3.30 11.63 -5.59
CA THR A 224 3.97 11.02 -6.76
C THR A 224 5.48 11.31 -6.72
N HIS A 225 6.29 10.28 -6.88
CA HIS A 225 7.76 10.32 -6.87
C HIS A 225 8.37 10.88 -5.56
N GLN A 226 7.63 10.91 -4.44
CA GLN A 226 8.01 11.65 -3.23
C GLN A 226 9.45 11.34 -2.75
N ILE A 227 9.81 10.08 -2.50
CA ILE A 227 11.14 9.71 -2.03
C ILE A 227 12.21 10.14 -3.05
N ARG A 228 11.95 9.92 -4.32
CA ARG A 228 12.86 10.27 -5.43
C ARG A 228 13.16 11.76 -5.48
N VAL A 229 12.10 12.59 -5.39
CA VAL A 229 12.21 14.06 -5.36
C VAL A 229 12.92 14.54 -4.11
N HIS A 230 12.55 14.02 -2.94
CA HIS A 230 13.14 14.44 -1.67
C HIS A 230 14.62 14.10 -1.58
N MET A 231 15.05 12.91 -2.01
CA MET A 231 16.45 12.52 -2.00
C MET A 231 17.26 13.36 -3.00
N SER A 232 16.73 13.61 -4.19
CA SER A 232 17.35 14.52 -5.16
C SER A 232 17.46 15.94 -4.61
N TYR A 233 16.43 16.46 -3.93
CA TYR A 233 16.40 17.80 -3.36
C TYR A 233 17.49 18.02 -2.31
N ILE A 234 17.82 17.01 -1.52
CA ILE A 234 18.93 17.09 -0.54
C ILE A 234 20.30 16.72 -1.12
N GLY A 235 20.42 16.61 -2.45
CA GLY A 235 21.68 16.35 -3.14
C GLY A 235 22.10 14.88 -3.27
N HIS A 236 21.23 13.94 -2.89
CA HIS A 236 21.47 12.50 -2.94
C HIS A 236 20.42 11.77 -3.80
N PRO A 237 20.40 11.98 -5.14
CA PRO A 237 19.44 11.30 -6.00
C PRO A 237 19.59 9.78 -5.91
N LEU A 238 18.51 9.04 -6.16
CA LEU A 238 18.58 7.59 -6.18
C LEU A 238 19.48 7.10 -7.33
N ALA A 239 20.27 6.08 -7.08
CA ALA A 239 21.00 5.40 -8.16
C ALA A 239 20.02 4.95 -9.25
N GLY A 240 20.36 5.16 -10.52
CA GLY A 240 19.50 4.83 -11.65
C GLY A 240 18.32 5.77 -11.92
N ASP A 241 18.15 6.85 -11.15
CA ASP A 241 17.04 7.77 -11.33
C ASP A 241 17.38 8.97 -12.22
N THR A 242 17.50 8.72 -13.51
CA THR A 242 17.87 9.75 -14.49
C THR A 242 16.89 10.93 -14.57
N LEU A 243 15.62 10.72 -14.18
CA LEU A 243 14.63 11.82 -14.12
C LEU A 243 14.96 12.87 -13.06
N TYR A 244 15.66 12.47 -12.00
CA TYR A 244 16.01 13.32 -10.86
C TYR A 244 17.51 13.44 -10.59
N GLY A 245 18.34 13.20 -11.62
CA GLY A 245 19.78 13.43 -11.56
C GLY A 245 20.64 12.24 -11.13
N GLY A 246 20.03 11.07 -10.95
CA GLY A 246 20.77 9.84 -10.67
C GLY A 246 21.43 9.26 -11.94
N SER A 247 22.63 8.68 -11.79
CA SER A 247 23.32 7.97 -12.85
C SER A 247 22.78 6.56 -13.03
N ASP A 248 22.58 6.11 -14.28
CA ASP A 248 22.08 4.78 -14.64
C ASP A 248 23.21 3.78 -15.04
N ILE A 249 24.47 4.14 -14.81
CA ILE A 249 25.61 3.29 -15.15
C ILE A 249 25.58 1.95 -14.41
N LEU A 250 25.23 1.95 -13.11
CA LEU A 250 25.23 0.76 -12.26
C LEU A 250 23.83 0.11 -12.18
N LEU A 251 22.78 0.88 -12.34
CA LEU A 251 21.40 0.39 -12.29
C LEU A 251 20.51 1.20 -13.23
N ARG A 252 19.81 0.55 -14.16
CA ARG A 252 19.03 1.20 -15.22
C ARG A 252 17.62 1.62 -14.80
N ARG A 253 17.32 1.61 -13.50
CA ARG A 253 16.07 2.11 -12.91
C ARG A 253 16.38 2.76 -11.57
N HIS A 254 15.49 3.61 -11.08
CA HIS A 254 15.69 4.15 -9.74
C HIS A 254 15.72 3.02 -8.69
N ALA A 255 16.74 3.05 -7.84
CA ALA A 255 16.98 2.09 -6.78
C ALA A 255 16.01 2.30 -5.61
N LEU A 256 14.75 1.93 -5.82
CA LEU A 256 13.68 2.02 -4.83
C LEU A 256 12.87 0.73 -4.78
N HIS A 257 12.65 0.24 -3.57
CA HIS A 257 11.95 -1.01 -3.30
C HIS A 257 11.07 -0.87 -2.05
N CYS A 258 9.78 -1.18 -2.14
CA CYS A 258 8.90 -1.27 -0.99
C CYS A 258 9.16 -2.60 -0.26
N GLY A 259 10.03 -2.56 0.75
CA GLY A 259 10.54 -3.77 1.41
C GLY A 259 9.66 -4.26 2.56
N ILE A 260 8.87 -3.38 3.20
CA ILE A 260 8.02 -3.75 4.32
C ILE A 260 6.66 -3.07 4.18
N LEU A 261 5.61 -3.85 4.45
CA LEU A 261 4.25 -3.40 4.72
C LEU A 261 3.80 -3.91 6.08
N ALA A 262 3.25 -3.02 6.91
CA ALA A 262 2.59 -3.38 8.16
C ALA A 262 1.17 -2.78 8.15
N PHE A 263 0.20 -3.55 8.61
CA PHE A 263 -1.21 -3.14 8.65
C PHE A 263 -1.98 -3.95 9.70
N ALA A 264 -3.13 -3.45 10.14
CA ALA A 264 -4.06 -4.23 10.96
C ALA A 264 -4.96 -5.08 10.06
N HIS A 265 -5.12 -6.37 10.39
CA HIS A 265 -6.05 -7.24 9.68
C HIS A 265 -7.49 -6.70 9.78
N PRO A 266 -8.23 -6.54 8.67
CA PRO A 266 -9.50 -5.83 8.66
C PRO A 266 -10.59 -6.42 9.56
N LEU A 267 -10.58 -7.75 9.74
CA LEU A 267 -11.59 -8.44 10.54
C LEU A 267 -11.16 -8.60 12.00
N THR A 268 -9.91 -8.99 12.26
CA THR A 268 -9.44 -9.34 13.61
C THR A 268 -8.76 -8.17 14.33
N GLY A 269 -8.31 -7.14 13.58
CA GLY A 269 -7.49 -6.06 14.13
C GLY A 269 -6.05 -6.45 14.46
N GLU A 270 -5.67 -7.71 14.26
CA GLU A 270 -4.31 -8.19 14.55
C GLU A 270 -3.27 -7.51 13.66
N PRO A 271 -2.11 -7.11 14.21
CA PRO A 271 -1.05 -6.52 13.43
C PRO A 271 -0.39 -7.56 12.53
N LEU A 272 -0.31 -7.26 11.25
CA LEU A 272 0.38 -8.05 10.24
C LEU A 272 1.57 -7.27 9.68
N ARG A 273 2.68 -7.98 9.48
CA ARG A 273 3.89 -7.45 8.88
C ARG A 273 4.35 -8.39 7.77
N VAL A 274 4.54 -7.86 6.58
CA VAL A 274 5.01 -8.58 5.40
C VAL A 274 6.30 -7.95 4.93
N GLU A 275 7.31 -8.77 4.68
CA GLU A 275 8.64 -8.35 4.25
C GLU A 275 8.98 -8.90 2.87
N CYS A 276 9.73 -8.12 2.11
CA CYS A 276 10.28 -8.50 0.82
C CYS A 276 11.74 -8.07 0.75
N PRO A 277 12.69 -8.99 0.56
CA PRO A 277 14.10 -8.66 0.45
C PRO A 277 14.39 -7.83 -0.80
N LEU A 278 15.55 -7.16 -0.83
CA LEU A 278 16.00 -6.44 -2.01
C LEU A 278 15.99 -7.34 -3.26
N PRO A 279 15.45 -6.85 -4.38
CA PRO A 279 15.54 -7.57 -5.64
C PRO A 279 16.99 -7.64 -6.11
N GLU A 280 17.32 -8.66 -6.92
CA GLU A 280 18.70 -9.01 -7.25
C GLU A 280 19.51 -7.86 -7.84
N ASP A 281 18.92 -7.02 -8.68
CA ASP A 281 19.57 -5.86 -9.27
C ASP A 281 20.03 -4.84 -8.20
N MET A 282 19.20 -4.56 -7.21
CA MET A 282 19.55 -3.69 -6.09
C MET A 282 20.50 -4.40 -5.10
N ALA A 283 20.32 -5.71 -4.88
CA ALA A 283 21.20 -6.49 -4.02
C ALA A 283 22.62 -6.59 -4.60
N ALA A 284 22.76 -6.72 -5.91
CA ALA A 284 24.05 -6.72 -6.59
C ALA A 284 24.77 -5.37 -6.41
N LEU A 285 24.07 -4.24 -6.62
CA LEU A 285 24.63 -2.92 -6.37
C LEU A 285 25.00 -2.75 -4.89
N ALA A 286 24.15 -3.18 -3.96
CA ALA A 286 24.44 -3.08 -2.53
C ALA A 286 25.66 -3.94 -2.10
N ARG A 287 25.86 -5.12 -2.70
CA ARG A 287 27.10 -5.93 -2.49
C ARG A 287 28.33 -5.22 -3.02
N GLN A 288 28.28 -4.72 -4.25
CA GLN A 288 29.39 -3.99 -4.88
C GLN A 288 29.81 -2.79 -4.03
N GLU A 289 28.87 -2.04 -3.49
CA GLU A 289 29.09 -0.85 -2.67
C GLU A 289 29.28 -1.17 -1.17
N LYS A 290 29.29 -2.45 -0.77
CA LYS A 290 29.44 -2.92 0.63
C LYS A 290 28.36 -2.40 1.58
N LEU A 291 27.12 -2.30 1.12
CA LEU A 291 25.99 -1.72 1.86
C LEU A 291 25.16 -2.76 2.63
N LEU A 292 25.51 -4.05 2.59
CA LEU A 292 24.70 -5.12 3.21
C LEU A 292 25.11 -5.50 4.64
N THR A 293 26.03 -4.75 5.26
CA THR A 293 26.55 -5.04 6.61
C THR A 293 25.86 -4.17 7.66
N GLY A 294 25.59 -4.75 8.84
CA GLY A 294 25.18 -4.01 10.03
C GLY A 294 23.69 -3.71 10.14
N TRP A 295 22.83 -4.20 9.22
CA TRP A 295 21.39 -4.05 9.29
C TRP A 295 20.66 -5.32 8.83
N GLN A 296 19.40 -5.47 9.24
CA GLN A 296 18.54 -6.57 8.84
C GLN A 296 17.12 -6.04 8.61
N LEU A 297 16.42 -6.56 7.62
CA LEU A 297 15.09 -6.08 7.22
C LEU A 297 14.07 -6.18 8.36
N HIS A 298 14.07 -7.30 9.08
CA HIS A 298 13.15 -7.53 10.18
C HIS A 298 13.36 -6.62 11.40
N SER A 299 14.55 -6.00 11.54
CA SER A 299 14.83 -5.06 12.63
C SER A 299 14.40 -3.62 12.33
N LEU A 300 14.03 -3.31 11.07
CA LEU A 300 13.59 -1.97 10.71
C LEU A 300 12.19 -1.71 11.27
N PRO A 301 11.94 -0.55 11.89
CA PRO A 301 10.61 -0.20 12.35
C PRO A 301 9.64 -0.07 11.15
N CYS A 302 8.44 -0.58 11.32
CA CYS A 302 7.35 -0.33 10.38
C CYS A 302 6.05 -0.29 11.19
N GLY A 303 5.61 0.89 11.56
CA GLY A 303 4.49 1.17 12.44
C GLY A 303 4.51 2.62 12.87
N ALA A 304 3.77 2.97 13.89
CA ALA A 304 3.42 4.36 14.19
C ALA A 304 4.58 5.27 14.61
N ASP A 305 5.73 4.78 15.07
CA ASP A 305 6.86 5.66 15.39
C ASP A 305 8.21 4.96 15.14
N PRO A 306 9.13 5.60 14.39
CA PRO A 306 10.55 5.34 14.55
C PRO A 306 11.00 6.07 15.84
N THR A 307 11.01 5.38 16.97
CA THR A 307 11.71 5.89 18.18
C THR A 307 13.21 5.78 18.00
#